data_78dadd716f37ce7cd972c6d9a6f239e3
#
_entry.id   78dadd716f37ce7cd972c6d9a6f239e3
#
_cell.length_a   1.000
_cell.length_b   1.000
_cell.length_c   1.000
_cell.angle_alpha   90.00
_cell.angle_beta   90.00
_cell.angle_gamma   90.00
#
_symmetry.space_group_name_H-M   'P 1'
#
loop_
_entity.id
_entity.type
_entity.pdbx_description
1 polymer ?
#
loop_
_entity_poly.entity_id
_entity_poly.type
_entity_poly.pdbx_seq_one_letter_code
_entity_poly.pdbx_strand_id
1 'polypeptide(L)'
;DVYKRQEFIHADEVISMNEHATKALRKKPNNSISVGFNALKNKEIDVFSSAGNSGAMLVGSMFSIGPIKGVIRPSITSVLPKKNGGVGLILDVGVNADCKPDVLFQFAILGSLFAENVYNIQKPKVGLLNIGEEKGKGNLLTQSSYQLLEDNDDINFVGNVEGRDLFNDKADVIVCDG
;
A
#
# COMPACT_ATOMS: atom_id res chain seq x y z
N ASP A 1 28.64 12.63 -15.06
CA ASP A 1 27.60 13.68 -14.96
C ASP A 1 26.24 13.05 -15.11
N VAL A 2 25.45 13.01 -14.01
CA VAL A 2 24.14 12.34 -13.96
C VAL A 2 23.17 12.97 -14.96
N TYR A 3 23.24 14.26 -15.16
CA TYR A 3 22.36 15.00 -16.07
C TYR A 3 22.57 14.68 -17.56
N LYS A 4 23.68 14.11 -17.95
CA LYS A 4 23.95 13.70 -19.34
C LYS A 4 23.31 12.37 -19.72
N ARG A 5 22.67 11.67 -18.77
CA ARG A 5 22.00 10.38 -18.95
C ARG A 5 20.47 10.48 -18.83
N GLN A 6 19.93 11.69 -18.86
CA GLN A 6 18.49 11.91 -18.76
C GLN A 6 17.87 11.97 -20.14
N GLU A 7 16.73 11.32 -20.27
CA GLU A 7 15.83 11.41 -21.41
C GLU A 7 14.54 12.08 -20.96
N PHE A 8 14.02 13.01 -21.76
CA PHE A 8 12.78 13.72 -21.48
C PHE A 8 11.66 13.18 -22.39
N ILE A 9 10.63 12.61 -21.75
CA ILE A 9 9.41 12.18 -22.44
C ILE A 9 8.33 13.20 -22.14
N HIS A 10 7.83 13.89 -23.17
CA HIS A 10 6.80 14.92 -23.01
C HIS A 10 5.43 14.31 -22.75
N ALA A 11 4.66 14.91 -21.82
CA ALA A 11 3.26 14.63 -21.54
C ALA A 11 2.52 15.96 -21.46
N ASP A 12 1.64 16.25 -22.41
CA ASP A 12 0.98 17.56 -22.57
C ASP A 12 -0.32 17.70 -21.78
N GLU A 13 -0.80 16.62 -21.16
CA GLU A 13 -2.01 16.63 -20.34
C GLU A 13 -1.68 16.48 -18.83
N VAL A 14 -2.48 17.13 -17.99
CA VAL A 14 -2.30 17.13 -16.53
C VAL A 14 -3.56 16.59 -15.86
N ILE A 15 -3.37 15.63 -14.93
CA ILE A 15 -4.41 15.19 -13.99
C ILE A 15 -4.27 16.01 -12.71
N SER A 16 -5.29 16.81 -12.40
CA SER A 16 -5.31 17.61 -11.17
C SER A 16 -5.60 16.75 -9.95
N MET A 17 -5.18 17.21 -8.76
CA MET A 17 -5.30 16.45 -7.51
C MET A 17 -6.76 16.16 -7.11
N ASN A 18 -7.70 17.02 -7.50
CA ASN A 18 -9.13 16.89 -7.21
C ASN A 18 -9.93 16.18 -8.31
N GLU A 19 -9.29 15.74 -9.38
CA GLU A 19 -9.99 15.00 -10.44
C GLU A 19 -10.26 13.55 -10.05
N HIS A 20 -11.40 13.04 -10.50
CA HIS A 20 -11.74 11.63 -10.32
C HIS A 20 -10.82 10.76 -11.19
N ALA A 21 -9.98 9.94 -10.54
CA ALA A 21 -8.89 9.18 -11.15
C ALA A 21 -9.25 8.43 -12.43
N THR A 22 -10.27 7.56 -12.38
CA THR A 22 -10.69 6.74 -13.54
C THR A 22 -11.17 7.58 -14.72
N LYS A 23 -11.93 8.67 -14.44
CA LYS A 23 -12.43 9.56 -15.49
C LYS A 23 -11.29 10.37 -16.11
N ALA A 24 -10.36 10.85 -15.29
CA ALA A 24 -9.22 11.65 -15.73
C ALA A 24 -8.29 10.82 -16.61
N LEU A 25 -7.89 9.63 -16.19
CA LEU A 25 -7.04 8.72 -16.98
C LEU A 25 -7.65 8.37 -18.33
N ARG A 26 -8.98 8.16 -18.38
CA ARG A 26 -9.66 7.85 -19.65
C ARG A 26 -9.76 9.05 -20.59
N LYS A 27 -9.96 10.27 -20.06
CA LYS A 27 -10.14 11.48 -20.86
C LYS A 27 -8.82 12.10 -21.32
N LYS A 28 -7.76 11.87 -20.58
CA LYS A 28 -6.44 12.47 -20.75
C LYS A 28 -5.38 11.37 -20.93
N PRO A 29 -5.31 10.70 -22.08
CA PRO A 29 -4.41 9.57 -22.28
C PRO A 29 -2.93 9.97 -22.30
N ASN A 30 -2.61 11.21 -22.63
CA ASN A 30 -1.24 11.74 -22.71
C ASN A 30 -0.81 12.53 -21.45
N ASN A 31 -1.34 12.12 -20.28
CA ASN A 31 -0.87 12.65 -19.01
C ASN A 31 0.39 11.91 -18.53
N SER A 32 1.19 12.54 -17.66
CA SER A 32 2.46 11.99 -17.17
C SER A 32 2.34 10.63 -16.46
N ILE A 33 1.20 10.35 -15.79
CA ILE A 33 0.95 9.06 -15.13
C ILE A 33 0.74 7.95 -16.17
N SER A 34 -0.08 8.19 -17.18
CA SER A 34 -0.30 7.22 -18.27
C SER A 34 0.97 6.96 -19.06
N VAL A 35 1.73 8.00 -19.39
CA VAL A 35 3.01 7.90 -20.10
C VAL A 35 4.01 7.09 -19.27
N GLY A 36 4.15 7.37 -17.96
CA GLY A 36 5.05 6.65 -17.08
C GLY A 36 4.68 5.16 -16.91
N PHE A 37 3.40 4.84 -16.74
CA PHE A 37 2.95 3.44 -16.67
C PHE A 37 3.11 2.70 -18.00
N ASN A 38 2.96 3.37 -19.14
CA ASN A 38 3.23 2.77 -20.46
C ASN A 38 4.70 2.43 -20.62
N ALA A 39 5.60 3.33 -20.25
CA ALA A 39 7.03 3.09 -20.25
C ALA A 39 7.42 1.90 -19.35
N LEU A 40 6.83 1.82 -18.14
CA LEU A 40 7.03 0.70 -17.22
C LEU A 40 6.51 -0.62 -17.81
N LYS A 41 5.31 -0.62 -18.39
CA LYS A 41 4.71 -1.78 -19.03
C LYS A 41 5.55 -2.31 -20.21
N ASN A 42 6.10 -1.38 -20.99
CA ASN A 42 6.97 -1.71 -22.13
C ASN A 42 8.39 -2.10 -21.71
N LYS A 43 8.72 -2.07 -20.41
CA LYS A 43 10.05 -2.33 -19.87
C LYS A 43 11.13 -1.35 -20.37
N GLU A 44 10.73 -0.13 -20.66
CA GLU A 44 11.63 0.98 -21.00
C GLU A 44 12.24 1.58 -19.73
N ILE A 45 11.57 1.41 -18.59
CA ILE A 45 12.01 1.78 -17.23
C ILE A 45 11.72 0.64 -16.26
N ASP A 46 12.49 0.54 -15.19
CA ASP A 46 12.33 -0.45 -14.12
C ASP A 46 11.46 0.05 -12.97
N VAL A 47 11.39 1.37 -12.78
CA VAL A 47 10.64 2.02 -11.69
C VAL A 47 9.94 3.26 -12.20
N PHE A 48 8.71 3.48 -11.75
CA PHE A 48 7.97 4.71 -11.98
C PHE A 48 7.61 5.38 -10.66
N SER A 49 7.93 6.65 -10.52
CA SER A 49 7.63 7.48 -9.36
C SER A 49 6.87 8.74 -9.75
N SER A 50 5.86 9.11 -8.98
CA SER A 50 5.05 10.29 -9.21
C SER A 50 4.56 10.89 -7.89
N ALA A 51 4.45 12.21 -7.82
CA ALA A 51 3.94 12.95 -6.65
C ALA A 51 2.40 13.09 -6.63
N GLY A 52 1.71 12.48 -7.54
CA GLY A 52 0.26 12.55 -7.46
C GLY A 52 -0.42 12.56 -8.82
N ASN A 53 -1.67 12.46 -8.87
CA ASN A 53 -2.78 12.13 -8.00
C ASN A 53 -2.72 10.64 -7.53
N SER A 54 -2.83 10.36 -6.22
CA SER A 54 -2.67 8.98 -5.68
C SER A 54 -3.70 8.01 -6.22
N GLY A 55 -4.97 8.42 -6.35
CA GLY A 55 -6.00 7.60 -6.97
C GLY A 55 -5.69 7.28 -8.45
N ALA A 56 -5.11 8.23 -9.20
CA ALA A 56 -4.69 7.98 -10.58
C ALA A 56 -3.48 7.04 -10.65
N MET A 57 -2.56 7.11 -9.69
CA MET A 57 -1.45 6.14 -9.56
C MET A 57 -1.97 4.73 -9.33
N LEU A 58 -2.91 4.54 -8.38
CA LEU A 58 -3.52 3.24 -8.12
C LEU A 58 -4.25 2.69 -9.35
N VAL A 59 -5.17 3.49 -9.90
CA VAL A 59 -5.99 3.08 -11.06
C VAL A 59 -5.11 2.85 -12.29
N GLY A 60 -4.12 3.70 -12.52
CA GLY A 60 -3.14 3.55 -13.60
C GLY A 60 -2.33 2.27 -13.48
N SER A 61 -1.83 1.94 -12.29
CA SER A 61 -1.09 0.70 -12.05
C SER A 61 -1.96 -0.54 -12.30
N MET A 62 -3.19 -0.54 -11.80
CA MET A 62 -4.14 -1.64 -12.00
C MET A 62 -4.46 -1.91 -13.48
N PHE A 63 -4.68 -0.87 -14.27
CA PHE A 63 -5.04 -1.03 -15.68
C PHE A 63 -3.84 -1.26 -16.61
N SER A 64 -2.69 -0.72 -16.27
CA SER A 64 -1.50 -0.82 -17.14
C SER A 64 -0.66 -2.05 -16.84
N ILE A 65 -0.40 -2.34 -15.56
CA ILE A 65 0.46 -3.45 -15.12
C ILE A 65 -0.40 -4.65 -14.68
N GLY A 66 -1.50 -4.38 -14.00
CA GLY A 66 -2.36 -5.39 -13.37
C GLY A 66 -1.87 -5.82 -11.99
N PRO A 67 -2.79 -6.29 -11.14
CA PRO A 67 -2.44 -6.83 -9.82
C PRO A 67 -1.77 -8.21 -9.96
N ILE A 68 -0.99 -8.60 -8.96
CA ILE A 68 -0.51 -9.97 -8.79
C ILE A 68 -1.72 -10.91 -8.72
N LYS A 69 -1.63 -12.07 -9.40
CA LYS A 69 -2.72 -13.05 -9.44
C LYS A 69 -3.15 -13.44 -8.02
N GLY A 70 -4.44 -13.30 -7.72
CA GLY A 70 -5.02 -13.58 -6.41
C GLY A 70 -5.10 -12.38 -5.49
N VAL A 71 -4.44 -11.26 -5.78
CA VAL A 71 -4.57 -10.02 -5.02
C VAL A 71 -5.88 -9.33 -5.38
N ILE A 72 -6.74 -9.09 -4.37
CA ILE A 72 -8.07 -8.47 -4.54
C ILE A 72 -7.91 -6.98 -4.86
N ARG A 73 -7.09 -6.29 -4.06
CA ARG A 73 -6.76 -4.87 -4.23
C ARG A 73 -5.29 -4.61 -3.90
N PRO A 74 -4.59 -3.80 -4.70
CA PRO A 74 -3.29 -3.28 -4.30
C PRO A 74 -3.46 -2.26 -3.17
N SER A 75 -2.44 -2.13 -2.32
CA SER A 75 -2.36 -1.13 -1.25
C SER A 75 -1.16 -0.20 -1.45
N ILE A 76 -1.23 0.98 -0.85
CA ILE A 76 -0.04 1.81 -0.65
C ILE A 76 0.55 1.45 0.72
N THR A 77 1.84 1.12 0.73
CA THR A 77 2.59 0.94 1.97
C THR A 77 3.46 2.15 2.26
N SER A 78 3.59 2.51 3.52
CA SER A 78 4.55 3.51 3.99
C SER A 78 5.46 2.92 5.06
N VAL A 79 6.70 3.42 5.07
CA VAL A 79 7.69 3.05 6.07
C VAL A 79 7.51 3.92 7.32
N LEU A 80 7.45 3.29 8.47
CA LEU A 80 7.38 3.95 9.77
C LEU A 80 8.75 3.83 10.46
N PRO A 81 9.37 4.94 10.87
CA PRO A 81 10.58 4.88 11.69
C PRO A 81 10.24 4.40 13.09
N LYS A 82 10.94 3.40 13.60
CA LYS A 82 10.79 2.94 14.97
C LYS A 82 11.69 3.71 15.93
N LYS A 83 11.26 3.87 17.19
CA LYS A 83 12.03 4.57 18.24
C LYS A 83 13.39 3.96 18.50
N ASN A 84 13.56 2.67 18.25
CA ASN A 84 14.84 1.95 18.40
C ASN A 84 15.77 2.06 17.18
N GLY A 85 15.39 2.83 16.16
CA GLY A 85 16.14 2.99 14.90
C GLY A 85 15.82 1.95 13.84
N GLY A 86 14.88 1.01 14.10
CA GLY A 86 14.38 0.06 13.10
C GLY A 86 13.31 0.68 12.18
N VAL A 87 12.76 -0.17 11.32
CA VAL A 87 11.67 0.18 10.42
C VAL A 87 10.43 -0.65 10.72
N GLY A 88 9.26 -0.07 10.53
CA GLY A 88 7.98 -0.72 10.48
C GLY A 88 7.27 -0.36 9.18
N LEU A 89 6.17 -1.03 8.90
CA LEU A 89 5.33 -0.80 7.73
C LEU A 89 3.90 -0.53 8.15
N ILE A 90 3.22 0.32 7.40
CA ILE A 90 1.77 0.50 7.51
C ILE A 90 1.13 0.34 6.13
N LEU A 91 0.03 -0.40 6.06
CA LEU A 91 -0.81 -0.66 4.89
C LEU A 91 -2.29 -0.61 5.30
N ASP A 92 -3.18 0.04 4.63
CA ASP A 92 -3.11 0.90 3.47
C ASP A 92 -2.98 2.36 3.91
N VAL A 93 -2.37 3.19 3.05
CA VAL A 93 -2.19 4.61 3.37
C VAL A 93 -2.90 5.47 2.31
N GLY A 94 -4.20 5.70 2.53
CA GLY A 94 -4.96 6.71 1.82
C GLY A 94 -5.49 6.34 0.43
N VAL A 95 -5.67 5.04 0.10
CA VAL A 95 -6.17 4.62 -1.22
C VAL A 95 -7.43 3.76 -1.15
N ASN A 96 -7.50 2.83 -0.21
CA ASN A 96 -8.65 1.94 -0.06
C ASN A 96 -9.48 2.36 1.16
N ALA A 97 -10.29 3.41 1.01
CA ALA A 97 -11.08 4.00 2.09
C ALA A 97 -12.22 3.10 2.61
N ASP A 98 -12.55 2.02 1.91
CA ASP A 98 -13.66 1.13 2.24
C ASP A 98 -13.26 -0.32 1.93
N CYS A 99 -12.64 -0.96 2.89
CA CYS A 99 -12.16 -2.33 2.77
C CYS A 99 -13.18 -3.36 3.26
N LYS A 100 -13.00 -4.60 2.80
CA LYS A 100 -13.62 -5.79 3.38
C LYS A 100 -12.60 -6.53 4.25
N PRO A 101 -13.02 -7.42 5.17
CA PRO A 101 -12.11 -8.17 6.03
C PRO A 101 -11.06 -8.99 5.27
N ASP A 102 -11.44 -9.60 4.16
CA ASP A 102 -10.55 -10.37 3.28
C ASP A 102 -9.48 -9.49 2.61
N VAL A 103 -9.78 -8.23 2.36
CA VAL A 103 -8.81 -7.26 1.82
C VAL A 103 -7.77 -6.89 2.88
N LEU A 104 -8.19 -6.58 4.11
CA LEU A 104 -7.26 -6.31 5.22
C LEU A 104 -6.39 -7.54 5.55
N PHE A 105 -6.98 -8.74 5.50
CA PHE A 105 -6.24 -9.98 5.64
C PHE A 105 -5.15 -10.11 4.57
N GLN A 106 -5.46 -9.81 3.30
CA GLN A 106 -4.45 -9.81 2.24
C GLN A 106 -3.39 -8.73 2.42
N PHE A 107 -3.73 -7.56 2.95
CA PHE A 107 -2.72 -6.55 3.27
C PHE A 107 -1.74 -7.03 4.33
N ALA A 108 -2.19 -7.82 5.31
CA ALA A 108 -1.32 -8.44 6.29
C ALA A 108 -0.32 -9.41 5.65
N ILE A 109 -0.78 -10.27 4.74
CA ILE A 109 0.09 -11.18 3.98
C ILE A 109 1.10 -10.39 3.14
N LEU A 110 0.63 -9.41 2.35
CA LEU A 110 1.48 -8.60 1.48
C LEU A 110 2.51 -7.81 2.29
N GLY A 111 2.10 -7.22 3.41
CA GLY A 111 2.99 -6.50 4.31
C GLY A 111 4.04 -7.40 4.95
N SER A 112 3.66 -8.61 5.38
CA SER A 112 4.61 -9.60 5.91
C SER A 112 5.66 -9.99 4.88
N LEU A 113 5.23 -10.37 3.69
CA LEU A 113 6.14 -10.73 2.59
C LEU A 113 7.05 -9.56 2.20
N PHE A 114 6.53 -8.34 2.18
CA PHE A 114 7.33 -7.15 1.89
C PHE A 114 8.36 -6.87 2.99
N ALA A 115 7.97 -6.98 4.26
CA ALA A 115 8.88 -6.83 5.40
C ALA A 115 10.01 -7.88 5.38
N GLU A 116 9.69 -9.12 5.07
CA GLU A 116 10.66 -10.21 4.97
C GLU A 116 11.64 -10.02 3.81
N ASN A 117 11.13 -9.74 2.61
CA ASN A 117 11.96 -9.74 1.41
C ASN A 117 12.70 -8.42 1.15
N VAL A 118 12.17 -7.28 1.61
CA VAL A 118 12.77 -5.96 1.38
C VAL A 118 13.58 -5.49 2.59
N TYR A 119 13.08 -5.74 3.80
CA TYR A 119 13.73 -5.28 5.04
C TYR A 119 14.41 -6.39 5.83
N ASN A 120 14.34 -7.65 5.38
CA ASN A 120 14.90 -8.83 6.05
C ASN A 120 14.38 -9.02 7.48
N ILE A 121 13.16 -8.60 7.78
CA ILE A 121 12.51 -8.77 9.08
C ILE A 121 11.91 -10.18 9.12
N GLN A 122 12.56 -11.11 9.80
CA GLN A 122 12.12 -12.51 9.87
C GLN A 122 10.88 -12.65 10.76
N LYS A 123 9.83 -13.32 10.24
CA LYS A 123 8.55 -13.55 10.94
C LYS A 123 7.97 -12.24 11.51
N PRO A 124 7.74 -11.21 10.67
CA PRO A 124 7.33 -9.90 11.13
C PRO A 124 6.04 -9.97 11.94
N LYS A 125 6.00 -9.24 13.05
CA LYS A 125 4.81 -9.10 13.88
C LYS A 125 3.78 -8.24 13.16
N VAL A 126 2.58 -8.77 12.93
CA VAL A 126 1.48 -8.07 12.27
C VAL A 126 0.45 -7.60 13.30
N GLY A 127 0.18 -6.31 13.32
CA GLY A 127 -0.86 -5.69 14.16
C GLY A 127 -2.00 -5.13 13.31
N LEU A 128 -3.23 -5.22 13.80
CA LEU A 128 -4.40 -4.56 13.23
C LEU A 128 -4.62 -3.24 13.92
N LEU A 129 -4.56 -2.12 13.18
CA LEU A 129 -4.79 -0.79 13.75
C LEU A 129 -6.24 -0.66 14.22
N ASN A 130 -6.41 -0.28 15.48
CA ASN A 130 -7.73 -0.21 16.12
C ASN A 130 -7.76 0.90 17.18
N ILE A 131 -8.94 1.19 17.71
CA ILE A 131 -9.21 2.17 18.77
C ILE A 131 -8.90 1.66 20.18
N GLY A 132 -8.57 0.38 20.33
CA GLY A 132 -8.24 -0.28 21.59
C GLY A 132 -7.63 -1.66 21.35
N GLU A 133 -6.88 -2.16 22.33
CA GLU A 133 -6.12 -3.41 22.23
C GLU A 133 -6.99 -4.67 22.36
N GLU A 134 -8.17 -4.56 22.97
CA GLU A 134 -9.01 -5.72 23.25
C GLU A 134 -9.63 -6.28 21.96
N LYS A 135 -9.74 -7.61 21.88
CA LYS A 135 -10.24 -8.38 20.73
C LYS A 135 -11.58 -7.88 20.18
N GLY A 136 -12.49 -7.44 21.06
CA GLY A 136 -13.84 -6.99 20.67
C GLY A 136 -13.94 -5.52 20.29
N LYS A 137 -12.84 -4.78 20.22
CA LYS A 137 -12.86 -3.35 19.88
C LYS A 137 -13.00 -3.08 18.39
N GLY A 138 -13.43 -1.87 18.11
CA GLY A 138 -13.58 -1.35 16.75
C GLY A 138 -14.94 -1.66 16.11
N ASN A 139 -15.02 -1.43 14.82
CA ASN A 139 -16.22 -1.67 14.01
C ASN A 139 -16.28 -3.12 13.49
N LEU A 140 -17.34 -3.44 12.75
CA LEU A 140 -17.54 -4.78 12.19
C LEU A 140 -16.38 -5.22 11.27
N LEU A 141 -15.78 -4.27 10.52
CA LEU A 141 -14.64 -4.55 9.65
C LEU A 141 -13.45 -5.04 10.48
N THR A 142 -13.04 -4.27 11.51
CA THR A 142 -11.88 -4.62 12.32
C THR A 142 -12.09 -5.90 13.13
N GLN A 143 -13.29 -6.12 13.69
CA GLN A 143 -13.62 -7.35 14.42
C GLN A 143 -13.57 -8.58 13.51
N SER A 144 -14.14 -8.50 12.30
CA SER A 144 -14.10 -9.60 11.33
C SER A 144 -12.68 -9.85 10.80
N SER A 145 -11.91 -8.79 10.56
CA SER A 145 -10.50 -8.90 10.15
C SER A 145 -9.62 -9.50 11.24
N TYR A 146 -9.87 -9.13 12.50
CA TYR A 146 -9.18 -9.72 13.65
C TYR A 146 -9.33 -11.24 13.66
N GLN A 147 -10.55 -11.75 13.49
CA GLN A 147 -10.81 -13.19 13.48
C GLN A 147 -10.06 -13.89 12.35
N LEU A 148 -10.07 -13.34 11.12
CA LEU A 148 -9.35 -13.92 9.99
C LEU A 148 -7.83 -13.96 10.23
N LEU A 149 -7.28 -12.93 10.86
CA LEU A 149 -5.85 -12.85 11.17
C LEU A 149 -5.45 -13.80 12.29
N GLU A 150 -6.29 -13.93 13.33
CA GLU A 150 -6.04 -14.80 14.48
C GLU A 150 -6.12 -16.30 14.10
N ASP A 151 -7.02 -16.66 13.17
CA ASP A 151 -7.20 -18.03 12.71
C ASP A 151 -6.15 -18.49 11.69
N ASN A 152 -5.16 -17.66 11.35
CA ASN A 152 -4.16 -17.96 10.33
C ASN A 152 -2.75 -18.11 10.93
N ASP A 153 -2.22 -19.33 10.84
CA ASP A 153 -0.90 -19.70 11.38
C ASP A 153 0.29 -19.17 10.56
N ASP A 154 0.06 -18.73 9.30
CA ASP A 154 1.11 -18.22 8.43
C ASP A 154 1.46 -16.76 8.75
N ILE A 155 0.64 -16.07 9.54
CA ILE A 155 0.82 -14.69 9.96
C ILE A 155 1.18 -14.63 11.44
N ASN A 156 2.28 -14.01 11.79
CA ASN A 156 2.63 -13.73 13.18
C ASN A 156 1.78 -12.56 13.74
N PHE A 157 0.49 -12.82 13.91
CA PHE A 157 -0.48 -11.83 14.36
C PHE A 157 -0.33 -11.53 15.86
N VAL A 158 -0.14 -10.25 16.20
CA VAL A 158 0.04 -9.79 17.60
C VAL A 158 -1.20 -9.09 18.18
N GLY A 159 -2.33 -9.16 17.48
CA GLY A 159 -3.58 -8.54 17.92
C GLY A 159 -3.75 -7.09 17.48
N ASN A 160 -4.65 -6.38 18.15
CA ASN A 160 -4.89 -4.97 17.89
C ASN A 160 -3.72 -4.10 18.36
N VAL A 161 -3.43 -3.05 17.60
CA VAL A 161 -2.47 -2.00 17.94
C VAL A 161 -3.17 -0.65 17.85
N GLU A 162 -2.77 0.29 18.70
CA GLU A 162 -3.32 1.64 18.70
C GLU A 162 -2.38 2.64 18.01
N GLY A 163 -2.85 3.85 17.71
CA GLY A 163 -2.04 4.90 17.09
C GLY A 163 -0.76 5.23 17.86
N ARG A 164 -0.74 5.05 19.20
CA ARG A 164 0.46 5.22 20.02
C ARG A 164 1.54 4.15 19.77
N ASP A 165 1.16 3.04 19.16
CA ASP A 165 2.04 1.89 18.92
C ASP A 165 2.76 1.95 17.57
N LEU A 166 2.39 2.90 16.69
CA LEU A 166 2.92 3.03 15.33
C LEU A 166 4.46 3.09 15.26
N PHE A 167 5.10 3.62 16.27
CA PHE A 167 6.55 3.87 16.28
C PHE A 167 7.32 3.02 17.30
N ASN A 168 6.66 2.07 17.96
CA ASN A 168 7.30 1.16 18.91
C ASN A 168 7.51 -0.24 18.30
N ASP A 169 7.94 -1.19 19.14
CA ASP A 169 8.26 -2.57 18.70
C ASP A 169 7.10 -3.57 18.86
N LYS A 170 5.87 -3.08 19.06
CA LYS A 170 4.70 -3.94 19.23
C LYS A 170 4.37 -4.70 17.95
N ALA A 171 4.44 -4.02 16.80
CA ALA A 171 4.25 -4.62 15.49
C ALA A 171 5.33 -4.15 14.49
N ASP A 172 5.63 -4.97 13.49
CA ASP A 172 6.53 -4.66 12.38
C ASP A 172 5.72 -4.24 11.14
N VAL A 173 4.54 -4.81 11.00
CA VAL A 173 3.57 -4.52 9.94
C VAL A 173 2.25 -4.13 10.61
N ILE A 174 1.72 -2.97 10.27
CA ILE A 174 0.45 -2.48 10.78
C ILE A 174 -0.53 -2.39 9.63
N VAL A 175 -1.72 -2.97 9.82
CA VAL A 175 -2.76 -3.04 8.78
C VAL A 175 -3.95 -2.20 9.18
N CYS A 176 -4.44 -1.41 8.23
CA CYS A 176 -5.67 -0.62 8.35
C CYS A 176 -6.35 -0.44 6.98
N ASP A 177 -7.58 0.06 6.98
CA ASP A 177 -8.16 0.69 5.80
C ASP A 177 -7.53 2.07 5.55
N GLY A 178 -7.53 2.51 4.31
CA GLY A 178 -6.84 3.74 3.90
C GLY A 178 -7.58 5.05 4.19
#